data_89f2406799623d57d613726e35521bf5
#
_entry.id   89f2406799623d57d613726e35521bf5
#
_cell.length_a   1.000
_cell.length_b   1.000
_cell.length_c   1.000
_cell.angle_alpha   90.00
_cell.angle_beta   90.00
_cell.angle_gamma   90.00
#
_symmetry.space_group_name_H-M   'P 1'
#
loop_
_entity.id
_entity.type
_entity.pdbx_description
1 polymer ?
#
loop_
_entity_poly.entity_id
_entity_poly.type
_entity_poly.pdbx_seq_one_letter_code
_entity_poly.pdbx_strand_id
1 'polypeptide(L)'
;VDLAQALALTASVVGVDRAIAAASRSLTTPQLASIAPMLQRVVLPAATRDALGRRGRLLQELRDALVDLTPTAHAEPARLARFSPRTVIMAVVGLTALWTLLARMNFEQISEAVSTANGRWVLAALVFSLATYLGAGLSLVAFSPVRLSVWRSTEVHLASSVVALVAPAGVGGAAINLRFLNRKGVPTPVSVATVALVQVVQFLVAVVLLIVLAAMTGQSTGLTLPSAWLVLGAVMLMAVIGSALFVPRVRTWVWAKIEPTYRQVWPRLVWIMSNPLRLALGVGGTLLLSLSYILSFGASLWAFGYTLPFSVLAITYLASNTVGSVVPSPGGIGPVEIALTAGLVAAGIPSGVALPVAIVYRLVTFWIPIPTGWLSLQRLQRTGDL
;
A
#
# COMPACT_ATOMS: atom_id res chain seq x y z
N VAL A 1 -1.08 -18.92 -24.01
CA VAL A 1 0.23 -19.61 -23.97
C VAL A 1 0.17 -20.88 -24.83
N ASP A 2 -0.84 -21.73 -24.64
CA ASP A 2 -0.95 -23.03 -25.33
C ASP A 2 -1.02 -22.88 -26.86
N LEU A 3 -1.78 -21.92 -27.36
CA LEU A 3 -1.85 -21.62 -28.80
C LEU A 3 -0.51 -21.12 -29.36
N ALA A 4 0.20 -20.28 -28.62
CA ALA A 4 1.53 -19.79 -29.02
C ALA A 4 2.56 -20.93 -29.02
N GLN A 5 2.48 -21.83 -28.06
CA GLN A 5 3.30 -23.04 -27.98
C GLN A 5 3.01 -23.98 -29.15
N ALA A 6 1.74 -24.28 -29.41
CA ALA A 6 1.33 -25.16 -30.51
C ALA A 6 1.79 -24.60 -31.86
N LEU A 7 1.60 -23.28 -32.09
CA LEU A 7 2.04 -22.63 -33.33
C LEU A 7 3.56 -22.69 -33.49
N ALA A 8 4.31 -22.42 -32.42
CA ALA A 8 5.78 -22.44 -32.46
C ALA A 8 6.32 -23.85 -32.73
N LEU A 9 5.74 -24.90 -32.12
CA LEU A 9 6.09 -26.29 -32.38
C LEU A 9 5.74 -26.71 -33.81
N THR A 10 4.53 -26.40 -34.27
CA THR A 10 4.11 -26.70 -35.65
C THR A 10 5.05 -26.03 -36.65
N ALA A 11 5.36 -24.75 -36.46
CA ALA A 11 6.28 -24.02 -37.33
C ALA A 11 7.70 -24.60 -37.32
N SER A 12 8.14 -25.16 -36.21
CA SER A 12 9.47 -25.80 -36.14
C SER A 12 9.59 -27.06 -36.97
N VAL A 13 8.45 -27.71 -37.26
CA VAL A 13 8.36 -28.96 -38.03
C VAL A 13 8.02 -28.73 -39.51
N VAL A 14 6.98 -27.92 -39.78
CA VAL A 14 6.45 -27.75 -41.14
C VAL A 14 6.83 -26.42 -41.83
N GLY A 15 7.51 -25.52 -41.11
CA GLY A 15 7.87 -24.16 -41.56
C GLY A 15 6.80 -23.14 -41.24
N VAL A 16 7.22 -21.85 -41.25
CA VAL A 16 6.40 -20.70 -40.83
C VAL A 16 5.13 -20.56 -41.69
N ASP A 17 5.27 -20.55 -43.03
CA ASP A 17 4.14 -20.30 -43.94
C ASP A 17 3.02 -21.35 -43.82
N ARG A 18 3.41 -22.64 -43.71
CA ARG A 18 2.44 -23.72 -43.55
C ARG A 18 1.76 -23.71 -42.20
N ALA A 19 2.52 -23.39 -41.12
CA ALA A 19 1.98 -23.28 -39.79
C ALA A 19 0.97 -22.13 -39.67
N ILE A 20 1.26 -21.00 -40.28
CA ILE A 20 0.36 -19.83 -40.34
C ILE A 20 -0.87 -20.11 -41.19
N ALA A 21 -0.71 -20.74 -42.39
CA ALA A 21 -1.83 -21.13 -43.23
C ALA A 21 -2.77 -22.14 -42.50
N ALA A 22 -2.24 -23.02 -41.67
CA ALA A 22 -3.05 -23.91 -40.86
C ALA A 22 -3.76 -23.17 -39.74
N ALA A 23 -3.05 -22.27 -39.02
CA ALA A 23 -3.60 -21.47 -37.94
C ALA A 23 -4.71 -20.53 -38.43
N SER A 24 -4.57 -19.90 -39.61
CA SER A 24 -5.57 -19.00 -40.18
C SER A 24 -6.88 -19.69 -40.62
N ARG A 25 -6.83 -21.03 -40.82
CA ARG A 25 -8.04 -21.82 -41.10
C ARG A 25 -8.78 -22.25 -39.85
N SER A 26 -8.08 -22.36 -38.70
CA SER A 26 -8.62 -22.92 -37.47
C SER A 26 -8.87 -21.88 -36.38
N LEU A 27 -8.28 -20.71 -36.47
CA LEU A 27 -8.36 -19.65 -35.46
C LEU A 27 -9.00 -18.38 -36.05
N THR A 28 -9.73 -17.66 -35.20
CA THR A 28 -10.31 -16.36 -35.59
C THR A 28 -9.24 -15.27 -35.57
N THR A 29 -9.46 -14.19 -36.33
CA THR A 29 -8.56 -13.02 -36.43
C THR A 29 -8.17 -12.46 -35.03
N PRO A 30 -9.10 -12.29 -34.04
CA PRO A 30 -8.74 -11.85 -32.70
C PRO A 30 -7.84 -12.87 -31.95
N GLN A 31 -8.03 -14.16 -32.18
CA GLN A 31 -7.18 -15.19 -31.55
C GLN A 31 -5.76 -15.14 -32.15
N LEU A 32 -5.63 -14.99 -33.45
CA LEU A 32 -4.33 -14.84 -34.13
C LEU A 32 -3.61 -13.58 -33.63
N ALA A 33 -4.31 -12.43 -33.54
CA ALA A 33 -3.75 -11.19 -33.02
C ALA A 33 -3.23 -11.35 -31.57
N SER A 34 -3.90 -12.14 -30.74
CA SER A 34 -3.49 -12.39 -29.36
C SER A 34 -2.24 -13.27 -29.21
N ILE A 35 -1.88 -14.02 -30.23
CA ILE A 35 -0.72 -14.94 -30.22
C ILE A 35 0.59 -14.15 -30.45
N ALA A 36 0.58 -13.15 -31.33
CA ALA A 36 1.78 -12.41 -31.73
C ALA A 36 2.64 -11.89 -30.55
N PRO A 37 2.08 -11.20 -29.54
CA PRO A 37 2.85 -10.72 -28.40
C PRO A 37 3.35 -11.83 -27.46
N MET A 38 2.78 -13.05 -27.57
CA MET A 38 3.13 -14.21 -26.73
C MET A 38 4.25 -15.08 -27.34
N LEU A 39 4.64 -14.85 -28.61
CA LEU A 39 5.73 -15.56 -29.29
C LEU A 39 7.10 -15.07 -28.80
N GLN A 40 7.41 -15.34 -27.54
CA GLN A 40 8.69 -15.01 -26.91
C GLN A 40 9.27 -16.25 -26.25
N ARG A 41 10.61 -16.43 -26.30
CA ARG A 41 11.29 -17.57 -25.68
C ARG A 41 10.99 -17.69 -24.18
N VAL A 42 10.78 -16.58 -23.50
CA VAL A 42 10.50 -16.53 -22.06
C VAL A 42 9.11 -17.07 -21.71
N VAL A 43 8.15 -16.98 -22.63
CA VAL A 43 6.77 -17.45 -22.42
C VAL A 43 6.63 -18.93 -22.65
N LEU A 44 7.49 -19.49 -23.50
CA LEU A 44 7.40 -20.89 -23.89
C LEU A 44 7.95 -21.81 -22.79
N PRO A 45 7.31 -22.96 -22.53
CA PRO A 45 7.80 -23.99 -21.62
C PRO A 45 9.22 -24.46 -21.98
N ALA A 46 9.96 -24.96 -20.98
CA ALA A 46 11.33 -25.42 -21.17
C ALA A 46 11.46 -26.46 -22.30
N ALA A 47 10.58 -27.46 -22.31
CA ALA A 47 10.55 -28.49 -23.34
C ALA A 47 10.40 -27.92 -24.76
N THR A 48 9.56 -26.92 -24.94
CA THR A 48 9.38 -26.23 -26.24
C THR A 48 10.61 -25.42 -26.62
N ARG A 49 11.23 -24.74 -25.64
CA ARG A 49 12.47 -23.99 -25.87
C ARG A 49 13.63 -24.90 -26.32
N ASP A 50 13.71 -26.09 -25.73
CA ASP A 50 14.73 -27.07 -26.05
C ASP A 50 14.49 -27.66 -27.44
N ALA A 51 13.22 -27.96 -27.82
CA ALA A 51 12.83 -28.40 -29.14
C ALA A 51 13.12 -27.36 -30.25
N LEU A 52 12.95 -26.07 -29.93
CA LEU A 52 13.26 -24.94 -30.83
C LEU A 52 14.78 -24.69 -30.96
N GLY A 53 15.58 -25.17 -30.01
CA GLY A 53 17.01 -24.99 -29.98
C GLY A 53 17.45 -23.50 -30.04
N ARG A 54 18.52 -23.18 -30.80
CA ARG A 54 19.02 -21.81 -31.01
C ARG A 54 18.29 -21.02 -32.11
N ARG A 55 17.18 -21.50 -32.65
CA ARG A 55 16.42 -20.87 -33.73
C ARG A 55 15.59 -19.66 -33.25
N GLY A 56 16.26 -18.63 -32.75
CA GLY A 56 15.60 -17.38 -32.32
C GLY A 56 14.89 -16.64 -33.46
N ARG A 57 15.35 -16.82 -34.71
CA ARG A 57 14.74 -16.23 -35.92
C ARG A 57 13.34 -16.76 -36.19
N LEU A 58 13.06 -18.05 -35.93
CA LEU A 58 11.75 -18.65 -36.21
C LEU A 58 10.62 -17.94 -35.46
N LEU A 59 10.83 -17.54 -34.21
CA LEU A 59 9.82 -16.82 -33.44
C LEU A 59 9.62 -15.39 -33.94
N GLN A 60 10.64 -14.76 -34.49
CA GLN A 60 10.52 -13.44 -35.13
C GLN A 60 9.76 -13.56 -36.44
N GLU A 61 10.15 -14.49 -37.31
CA GLU A 61 9.47 -14.75 -38.57
C GLU A 61 7.98 -15.08 -38.37
N LEU A 62 7.65 -15.90 -37.37
CA LEU A 62 6.26 -16.18 -37.01
C LEU A 62 5.50 -14.94 -36.54
N ARG A 63 6.15 -14.09 -35.77
CA ARG A 63 5.52 -12.85 -35.30
C ARG A 63 5.27 -11.88 -36.45
N ASP A 64 6.28 -11.67 -37.29
CA ASP A 64 6.20 -10.76 -38.41
C ASP A 64 5.10 -11.19 -39.37
N ALA A 65 5.03 -12.48 -39.70
CA ALA A 65 3.99 -13.04 -40.53
C ALA A 65 2.58 -12.97 -39.91
N LEU A 66 2.44 -13.06 -38.56
CA LEU A 66 1.15 -12.84 -37.89
C LEU A 66 0.73 -11.37 -37.89
N VAL A 67 1.68 -10.43 -37.81
CA VAL A 67 1.41 -8.99 -37.90
C VAL A 67 0.97 -8.60 -39.28
N ASP A 68 1.59 -9.17 -40.34
CA ASP A 68 1.20 -8.92 -41.71
C ASP A 68 -0.23 -9.39 -42.00
N LEU A 69 -0.67 -10.48 -41.40
CA LEU A 69 -2.04 -11.00 -41.53
C LEU A 69 -3.07 -10.25 -40.66
N THR A 70 -2.62 -9.60 -39.62
CA THR A 70 -3.49 -8.91 -38.65
C THR A 70 -2.94 -7.52 -38.34
N PRO A 71 -3.23 -6.47 -39.16
CA PRO A 71 -2.73 -5.11 -38.98
C PRO A 71 -3.12 -4.47 -37.63
N THR A 72 -4.12 -5.03 -36.95
CA THR A 72 -4.54 -4.62 -35.60
C THR A 72 -3.73 -5.30 -34.48
N ALA A 73 -2.87 -6.27 -34.80
CA ALA A 73 -2.00 -6.90 -33.82
C ALA A 73 -0.87 -5.94 -33.44
N HIS A 74 -0.85 -5.54 -32.18
CA HIS A 74 0.27 -4.74 -31.67
C HIS A 74 1.52 -5.63 -31.61
N ALA A 75 2.52 -5.31 -32.45
CA ALA A 75 3.78 -6.03 -32.54
C ALA A 75 4.70 -5.86 -31.32
N GLU A 76 4.35 -4.96 -30.37
CA GLU A 76 5.14 -4.79 -29.17
C GLU A 76 5.13 -6.07 -28.33
N PRO A 77 6.32 -6.64 -28.07
CA PRO A 77 6.43 -7.82 -27.21
C PRO A 77 5.84 -7.53 -25.84
N ALA A 78 4.94 -8.40 -25.39
CA ALA A 78 4.39 -8.28 -24.03
C ALA A 78 5.56 -8.18 -23.04
N ARG A 79 5.66 -7.08 -22.33
CA ARG A 79 6.73 -6.87 -21.33
C ARG A 79 6.47 -7.79 -20.15
N LEU A 80 7.00 -9.00 -20.24
CA LEU A 80 6.98 -9.99 -19.16
C LEU A 80 8.11 -9.71 -18.17
N ALA A 81 8.24 -8.50 -17.72
CA ALA A 81 9.09 -8.19 -16.58
C ALA A 81 8.45 -8.82 -15.33
N ARG A 82 8.85 -10.03 -14.97
CA ARG A 82 8.44 -10.68 -13.71
C ARG A 82 8.73 -9.79 -12.51
N PHE A 83 9.80 -8.99 -12.58
CA PHE A 83 10.13 -7.95 -11.60
C PHE A 83 10.81 -6.80 -12.32
N SER A 84 10.37 -5.57 -12.07
CA SER A 84 11.14 -4.41 -12.50
C SER A 84 12.44 -4.35 -11.69
N PRO A 85 13.56 -3.84 -12.25
CA PRO A 85 14.80 -3.64 -11.49
C PRO A 85 14.56 -2.86 -10.19
N ARG A 86 13.62 -1.92 -10.24
CA ARG A 86 13.19 -1.12 -9.09
C ARG A 86 12.52 -1.97 -8.00
N THR A 87 11.70 -2.96 -8.38
CA THR A 87 11.06 -3.90 -7.44
C THR A 87 12.10 -4.81 -6.79
N VAL A 88 13.09 -5.28 -7.56
CA VAL A 88 14.18 -6.10 -7.03
C VAL A 88 15.05 -5.30 -6.07
N ILE A 89 15.43 -4.07 -6.42
CA ILE A 89 16.19 -3.17 -5.54
C ILE A 89 15.40 -2.91 -4.25
N MET A 90 14.12 -2.61 -4.36
CA MET A 90 13.28 -2.37 -3.17
C MET A 90 13.11 -3.62 -2.31
N ALA A 91 12.98 -4.81 -2.91
CA ALA A 91 12.96 -6.06 -2.18
C ALA A 91 14.29 -6.35 -1.47
N VAL A 92 15.42 -6.10 -2.15
CA VAL A 92 16.76 -6.26 -1.56
C VAL A 92 16.95 -5.26 -0.42
N VAL A 93 16.63 -3.98 -0.61
CA VAL A 93 16.69 -2.95 0.44
C VAL A 93 15.78 -3.33 1.61
N GLY A 94 14.57 -3.83 1.34
CA GLY A 94 13.66 -4.30 2.38
C GLY A 94 14.18 -5.50 3.16
N LEU A 95 14.73 -6.49 2.47
CA LEU A 95 15.34 -7.65 3.09
C LEU A 95 16.61 -7.27 3.89
N THR A 96 17.41 -6.36 3.36
CA THR A 96 18.62 -5.87 4.07
C THR A 96 18.21 -5.05 5.30
N ALA A 97 17.19 -4.20 5.22
CA ALA A 97 16.67 -3.47 6.36
C ALA A 97 16.07 -4.42 7.41
N LEU A 98 15.31 -5.43 6.97
CA LEU A 98 14.78 -6.47 7.85
C LEU A 98 15.91 -7.27 8.51
N TRP A 99 16.90 -7.67 7.72
CA TRP A 99 18.08 -8.40 8.25
C TRP A 99 18.87 -7.57 9.25
N THR A 100 19.16 -6.30 8.94
CA THR A 100 19.86 -5.42 9.87
C THR A 100 19.06 -5.12 11.13
N LEU A 101 17.74 -5.02 11.02
CA LEU A 101 16.87 -4.89 12.18
C LEU A 101 16.92 -6.17 13.03
N LEU A 102 16.68 -7.34 12.43
CA LEU A 102 16.72 -8.63 13.12
C LEU A 102 18.09 -8.93 13.73
N ALA A 103 19.17 -8.57 13.02
CA ALA A 103 20.55 -8.75 13.50
C ALA A 103 20.92 -7.79 14.64
N ARG A 104 20.28 -6.62 14.71
CA ARG A 104 20.45 -5.65 15.79
C ARG A 104 19.46 -5.84 16.94
N MET A 105 18.35 -6.52 16.69
CA MET A 105 17.39 -6.89 17.74
C MET A 105 17.98 -8.05 18.53
N ASN A 106 18.39 -7.77 19.74
CA ASN A 106 18.73 -8.80 20.69
C ASN A 106 17.43 -9.56 21.02
N PHE A 107 17.28 -10.79 20.47
CA PHE A 107 16.09 -11.62 20.72
C PHE A 107 15.85 -11.84 22.21
N GLU A 108 16.90 -11.80 23.01
CA GLU A 108 16.85 -11.86 24.44
C GLU A 108 16.11 -10.63 25.02
N GLN A 109 16.40 -9.42 24.54
CA GLN A 109 15.70 -8.20 24.96
C GLN A 109 14.22 -8.19 24.54
N ILE A 110 13.89 -8.74 23.38
CA ILE A 110 12.48 -8.87 22.93
C ILE A 110 11.76 -9.89 23.79
N SER A 111 12.38 -11.04 24.02
CA SER A 111 11.82 -12.10 24.86
C SER A 111 11.59 -11.59 26.29
N GLU A 112 12.56 -10.86 26.84
CA GLU A 112 12.46 -10.23 28.15
C GLU A 112 11.38 -9.15 28.17
N ALA A 113 11.32 -8.27 27.15
CA ALA A 113 10.28 -7.26 27.02
C ALA A 113 8.87 -7.87 26.93
N VAL A 114 8.70 -8.94 26.15
CA VAL A 114 7.40 -9.62 25.99
C VAL A 114 7.05 -10.39 27.28
N SER A 115 8.03 -10.99 27.96
CA SER A 115 7.79 -11.74 29.18
C SER A 115 7.43 -10.85 30.36
N THR A 116 7.92 -9.61 30.43
CA THR A 116 7.60 -8.62 31.46
C THR A 116 6.30 -7.85 31.17
N ALA A 117 5.81 -7.87 29.91
CA ALA A 117 4.59 -7.18 29.53
C ALA A 117 3.33 -7.86 30.07
N ASN A 118 2.40 -7.07 30.59
CA ASN A 118 1.11 -7.59 31.05
C ASN A 118 0.26 -8.05 29.82
N GLY A 119 0.07 -9.37 29.68
CA GLY A 119 -0.62 -9.98 28.54
C GLY A 119 -2.04 -9.48 28.31
N ARG A 120 -2.76 -9.01 29.33
CA ARG A 120 -4.11 -8.43 29.15
C ARG A 120 -4.07 -7.15 28.32
N TRP A 121 -3.09 -6.29 28.55
CA TRP A 121 -2.91 -5.05 27.80
C TRP A 121 -2.34 -5.30 26.40
N VAL A 122 -1.48 -6.32 26.24
CA VAL A 122 -1.04 -6.75 24.90
C VAL A 122 -2.21 -7.26 24.07
N LEU A 123 -3.14 -8.02 24.68
CA LEU A 123 -4.36 -8.45 24.01
C LEU A 123 -5.28 -7.26 23.66
N ALA A 124 -5.41 -6.28 24.56
CA ALA A 124 -6.14 -5.05 24.27
C ALA A 124 -5.51 -4.28 23.11
N ALA A 125 -4.18 -4.16 23.07
CA ALA A 125 -3.45 -3.55 21.97
C ALA A 125 -3.74 -4.27 20.63
N LEU A 126 -3.79 -5.60 20.64
CA LEU A 126 -4.14 -6.40 19.47
C LEU A 126 -5.59 -6.16 19.00
N VAL A 127 -6.56 -6.11 19.94
CA VAL A 127 -7.96 -5.81 19.62
C VAL A 127 -8.08 -4.42 18.97
N PHE A 128 -7.42 -3.41 19.55
CA PHE A 128 -7.39 -2.07 18.92
C PHE A 128 -6.68 -2.09 17.58
N SER A 129 -5.61 -2.85 17.43
CA SER A 129 -4.93 -3.04 16.14
C SER A 129 -5.89 -3.61 15.08
N LEU A 130 -6.68 -4.62 15.41
CA LEU A 130 -7.67 -5.18 14.48
C LEU A 130 -8.78 -4.18 14.14
N ALA A 131 -9.19 -3.33 15.10
CA ALA A 131 -10.17 -2.28 14.87
C ALA A 131 -9.68 -1.22 13.85
N THR A 132 -8.36 -1.04 13.69
CA THR A 132 -7.82 -0.15 12.63
C THR A 132 -8.22 -0.60 11.25
N TYR A 133 -8.21 -1.90 10.97
CA TYR A 133 -8.61 -2.47 9.67
C TYR A 133 -10.10 -2.28 9.40
N LEU A 134 -10.94 -2.39 10.44
CA LEU A 134 -12.36 -2.10 10.33
C LEU A 134 -12.60 -0.61 10.01
N GLY A 135 -11.91 0.28 10.71
CA GLY A 135 -11.98 1.73 10.47
C GLY A 135 -11.58 2.10 9.04
N ALA A 136 -10.47 1.52 8.55
CA ALA A 136 -10.02 1.69 7.17
C ALA A 136 -11.03 1.14 6.15
N GLY A 137 -11.61 -0.04 6.42
CA GLY A 137 -12.65 -0.64 5.60
C GLY A 137 -13.91 0.23 5.51
N LEU A 138 -14.38 0.77 6.64
CA LEU A 138 -15.52 1.69 6.70
C LEU A 138 -15.27 2.97 5.89
N SER A 139 -14.06 3.54 6.02
CA SER A 139 -13.67 4.74 5.25
C SER A 139 -13.69 4.45 3.74
N LEU A 140 -13.14 3.33 3.29
CA LEU A 140 -13.17 2.94 1.89
C LEU A 140 -14.60 2.72 1.36
N VAL A 141 -15.46 2.04 2.13
CA VAL A 141 -16.87 1.81 1.79
C VAL A 141 -17.63 3.12 1.64
N ALA A 142 -17.42 4.06 2.57
CA ALA A 142 -18.10 5.35 2.58
C ALA A 142 -17.78 6.20 1.35
N PHE A 143 -16.51 6.22 0.93
CA PHE A 143 -16.05 7.03 -0.20
C PHE A 143 -16.09 6.29 -1.55
N SER A 144 -16.41 5.01 -1.55
CA SER A 144 -16.55 4.23 -2.79
C SER A 144 -17.78 4.66 -3.60
N PRO A 145 -17.63 4.75 -4.95
CA PRO A 145 -18.76 5.02 -5.85
C PRO A 145 -19.73 3.84 -5.97
N VAL A 146 -19.24 2.63 -5.68
CA VAL A 146 -20.03 1.39 -5.74
C VAL A 146 -20.28 0.86 -4.34
N ARG A 147 -21.34 0.07 -4.19
CA ARG A 147 -21.63 -0.57 -2.90
C ARG A 147 -20.59 -1.65 -2.62
N LEU A 148 -19.79 -1.46 -1.60
CA LEU A 148 -18.81 -2.42 -1.12
C LEU A 148 -19.30 -3.04 0.20
N SER A 149 -18.97 -4.31 0.42
CA SER A 149 -19.13 -4.94 1.72
C SER A 149 -18.06 -4.44 2.69
N VAL A 150 -18.45 -4.04 3.89
CA VAL A 150 -17.53 -3.63 4.95
C VAL A 150 -16.52 -4.73 5.24
N TRP A 151 -16.99 -5.99 5.36
CA TRP A 151 -16.12 -7.13 5.63
C TRP A 151 -15.06 -7.34 4.55
N ARG A 152 -15.47 -7.31 3.27
CA ARG A 152 -14.52 -7.43 2.14
C ARG A 152 -13.51 -6.29 2.11
N SER A 153 -13.96 -5.07 2.38
CA SER A 153 -13.06 -3.91 2.45
C SER A 153 -12.07 -4.02 3.62
N THR A 154 -12.51 -4.56 4.76
CA THR A 154 -11.63 -4.87 5.90
C THR A 154 -10.60 -5.96 5.55
N GLU A 155 -11.02 -7.04 4.87
CA GLU A 155 -10.11 -8.08 4.36
C GLU A 155 -9.07 -7.50 3.39
N VAL A 156 -9.45 -6.55 2.52
CA VAL A 156 -8.54 -5.85 1.60
C VAL A 156 -7.48 -5.04 2.36
N HIS A 157 -7.89 -4.32 3.40
CA HIS A 157 -6.94 -3.60 4.25
C HIS A 157 -6.03 -4.55 5.03
N LEU A 158 -6.56 -5.68 5.52
CA LEU A 158 -5.75 -6.71 6.17
C LEU A 158 -4.74 -7.34 5.18
N ALA A 159 -5.16 -7.62 3.93
CA ALA A 159 -4.27 -8.08 2.87
C ALA A 159 -3.17 -7.05 2.53
N SER A 160 -3.43 -5.76 2.71
CA SER A 160 -2.45 -4.70 2.47
C SER A 160 -1.26 -4.75 3.43
N SER A 161 -1.39 -5.37 4.62
CA SER A 161 -0.29 -5.56 5.56
C SER A 161 0.85 -6.39 4.96
N VAL A 162 0.52 -7.37 4.13
CA VAL A 162 1.51 -8.20 3.41
C VAL A 162 2.26 -7.38 2.35
N VAL A 163 1.53 -6.55 1.61
CA VAL A 163 2.14 -5.71 0.56
C VAL A 163 3.00 -4.61 1.19
N ALA A 164 2.65 -4.16 2.38
CA ALA A 164 3.43 -3.19 3.13
C ALA A 164 4.85 -3.69 3.47
N LEU A 165 5.09 -5.02 3.54
CA LEU A 165 6.43 -5.59 3.74
C LEU A 165 7.42 -5.22 2.63
N VAL A 166 6.94 -5.11 1.39
CA VAL A 166 7.79 -4.89 0.20
C VAL A 166 7.59 -3.49 -0.41
N ALA A 167 6.54 -2.80 -0.02
CA ALA A 167 6.23 -1.46 -0.53
C ALA A 167 6.68 -0.38 0.47
N PRO A 168 7.05 0.83 -0.02
CA PRO A 168 7.22 1.98 0.85
C PRO A 168 5.97 2.26 1.68
N ALA A 169 6.17 2.86 2.85
CA ALA A 169 5.08 3.20 3.76
C ALA A 169 3.94 3.95 3.02
N GLY A 170 2.70 3.48 3.21
CA GLY A 170 1.49 4.06 2.60
C GLY A 170 1.20 3.64 1.15
N VAL A 171 2.19 3.26 0.34
CA VAL A 171 1.99 2.93 -1.08
C VAL A 171 1.33 1.57 -1.26
N GLY A 172 1.71 0.59 -0.43
CA GLY A 172 1.18 -0.78 -0.53
C GLY A 172 -0.33 -0.85 -0.36
N GLY A 173 -0.87 -0.17 0.65
CA GLY A 173 -2.31 -0.10 0.90
C GLY A 173 -3.07 0.60 -0.23
N ALA A 174 -2.53 1.70 -0.75
CA ALA A 174 -3.13 2.43 -1.86
C ALA A 174 -3.22 1.56 -3.13
N ALA A 175 -2.18 0.80 -3.45
CA ALA A 175 -2.13 -0.08 -4.62
C ALA A 175 -3.17 -1.22 -4.54
N ILE A 176 -3.31 -1.84 -3.37
CA ILE A 176 -4.32 -2.90 -3.15
C ILE A 176 -5.74 -2.33 -3.25
N ASN A 177 -6.01 -1.19 -2.63
CA ASN A 177 -7.31 -0.54 -2.70
C ASN A 177 -7.69 -0.17 -4.14
N LEU A 178 -6.72 0.36 -4.91
CA LEU A 178 -6.90 0.66 -6.33
C LEU A 178 -7.28 -0.59 -7.12
N ARG A 179 -6.55 -1.68 -6.93
CA ARG A 179 -6.81 -2.95 -7.62
C ARG A 179 -8.17 -3.51 -7.25
N PHE A 180 -8.53 -3.49 -5.97
CA PHE A 180 -9.84 -3.94 -5.49
C PHE A 180 -11.00 -3.15 -6.13
N LEU A 181 -10.91 -1.81 -6.15
CA LEU A 181 -11.93 -0.97 -6.78
C LEU A 181 -12.04 -1.25 -8.29
N ASN A 182 -10.91 -1.41 -8.99
CA ASN A 182 -10.90 -1.76 -10.41
C ASN A 182 -11.56 -3.13 -10.67
N ARG A 183 -11.32 -4.11 -9.81
CA ARG A 183 -12.00 -5.42 -9.90
C ARG A 183 -13.50 -5.35 -9.63
N LYS A 184 -13.97 -4.35 -8.88
CA LYS A 184 -15.39 -4.06 -8.67
C LYS A 184 -16.02 -3.23 -9.82
N GLY A 185 -15.30 -3.08 -10.94
CA GLY A 185 -15.79 -2.37 -12.13
C GLY A 185 -15.66 -0.84 -12.05
N VAL A 186 -14.94 -0.31 -11.06
CA VAL A 186 -14.68 1.13 -10.98
C VAL A 186 -13.57 1.50 -11.95
N PRO A 187 -13.78 2.47 -12.86
CA PRO A 187 -12.72 2.93 -13.76
C PRO A 187 -11.48 3.42 -13.01
N THR A 188 -10.28 3.14 -13.55
CA THR A 188 -9.01 3.46 -12.88
C THR A 188 -8.87 4.91 -12.43
N PRO A 189 -9.21 5.95 -13.22
CA PRO A 189 -9.11 7.32 -12.76
C PRO A 189 -9.96 7.61 -11.52
N VAL A 190 -11.13 6.98 -11.47
CA VAL A 190 -12.07 7.10 -10.36
C VAL A 190 -11.60 6.35 -9.13
N SER A 191 -11.00 5.19 -9.31
CA SER A 191 -10.39 4.40 -8.24
C SER A 191 -9.23 5.16 -7.61
N VAL A 192 -8.37 5.78 -8.43
CA VAL A 192 -7.28 6.66 -7.96
C VAL A 192 -7.84 7.82 -7.14
N ALA A 193 -8.87 8.47 -7.66
CA ALA A 193 -9.53 9.57 -6.97
C ALA A 193 -10.12 9.17 -5.62
N THR A 194 -10.78 8.00 -5.56
CA THR A 194 -11.36 7.47 -4.32
C THR A 194 -10.27 7.18 -3.29
N VAL A 195 -9.18 6.52 -3.70
CA VAL A 195 -8.05 6.23 -2.81
C VAL A 195 -7.37 7.51 -2.33
N ALA A 196 -7.16 8.49 -3.23
CA ALA A 196 -6.61 9.79 -2.87
C ALA A 196 -7.51 10.53 -1.88
N LEU A 197 -8.83 10.49 -2.06
CA LEU A 197 -9.79 11.10 -1.15
C LEU A 197 -9.72 10.48 0.25
N VAL A 198 -9.67 9.14 0.35
CA VAL A 198 -9.48 8.43 1.62
C VAL A 198 -8.22 8.95 2.33
N GLN A 199 -7.11 9.08 1.61
CA GLN A 199 -5.84 9.57 2.18
C GLN A 199 -5.93 11.04 2.63
N VAL A 200 -6.59 11.89 1.85
CA VAL A 200 -6.81 13.30 2.21
C VAL A 200 -7.66 13.42 3.47
N VAL A 201 -8.77 12.69 3.55
CA VAL A 201 -9.63 12.70 4.75
C VAL A 201 -8.87 12.17 5.96
N GLN A 202 -8.07 11.12 5.79
CA GLN A 202 -7.24 10.56 6.85
C GLN A 202 -6.22 11.57 7.36
N PHE A 203 -5.57 12.30 6.46
CA PHE A 203 -4.66 13.40 6.81
C PHE A 203 -5.37 14.53 7.54
N LEU A 204 -6.53 14.99 7.03
CA LEU A 204 -7.31 16.05 7.66
C LEU A 204 -7.78 15.65 9.07
N VAL A 205 -8.28 14.44 9.25
CA VAL A 205 -8.68 13.92 10.56
C VAL A 205 -7.49 13.89 11.52
N ALA A 206 -6.32 13.44 11.07
CA ALA A 206 -5.11 13.42 11.90
C ALA A 206 -4.69 14.84 12.31
N VAL A 207 -4.73 15.82 11.40
CA VAL A 207 -4.43 17.22 11.68
C VAL A 207 -5.44 17.84 12.65
N VAL A 208 -6.73 17.62 12.43
CA VAL A 208 -7.79 18.12 13.32
C VAL A 208 -7.65 17.50 14.71
N LEU A 209 -7.41 16.20 14.80
CA LEU A 209 -7.14 15.51 16.07
C LEU A 209 -5.94 16.14 16.78
N LEU A 210 -4.84 16.36 16.07
CA LEU A 210 -3.64 16.98 16.64
C LEU A 210 -3.93 18.38 17.18
N ILE A 211 -4.65 19.22 16.43
CA ILE A 211 -5.01 20.59 16.83
C ILE A 211 -5.93 20.56 18.06
N VAL A 212 -6.98 19.73 18.04
CA VAL A 212 -7.94 19.62 19.15
C VAL A 212 -7.24 19.15 20.42
N LEU A 213 -6.42 18.10 20.31
CA LEU A 213 -5.69 17.56 21.46
C LEU A 213 -4.64 18.55 21.98
N ALA A 214 -3.94 19.28 21.12
CA ALA A 214 -3.01 20.33 21.53
C ALA A 214 -3.73 21.48 22.24
N ALA A 215 -4.89 21.88 21.75
CA ALA A 215 -5.71 22.92 22.41
C ALA A 215 -6.25 22.46 23.78
N MET A 216 -6.63 21.18 23.91
CA MET A 216 -7.09 20.60 25.19
C MET A 216 -5.98 20.44 26.22
N THR A 217 -4.73 20.29 25.76
CA THR A 217 -3.57 20.08 26.67
C THR A 217 -3.19 21.37 27.39
N GLY A 218 -3.71 22.51 26.97
CA GLY A 218 -3.60 23.87 27.53
C GLY A 218 -2.54 24.08 28.58
N GLN A 219 -1.59 24.97 28.35
CA GLN A 219 -0.60 25.63 29.23
C GLN A 219 -0.05 24.93 30.51
N SER A 220 -0.59 23.77 30.92
CA SER A 220 -0.29 23.10 32.17
C SER A 220 0.71 21.95 32.09
N THR A 221 1.11 21.55 30.91
CA THR A 221 2.17 20.55 30.76
C THR A 221 3.42 21.28 30.26
N GLY A 222 4.47 21.26 31.10
CA GLY A 222 5.81 21.74 30.74
C GLY A 222 6.48 20.90 29.65
N LEU A 223 5.70 20.49 28.65
CA LEU A 223 6.19 19.94 27.41
C LEU A 223 6.98 21.03 26.70
N THR A 224 8.29 21.01 26.90
CA THR A 224 9.24 21.62 25.99
C THR A 224 9.07 20.93 24.65
N LEU A 225 8.17 21.51 23.84
CA LEU A 225 7.73 20.95 22.58
C LEU A 225 8.90 20.72 21.62
N PRO A 226 9.42 19.48 21.46
CA PRO A 226 9.97 19.10 20.17
C PRO A 226 8.88 19.20 19.09
N SER A 227 7.61 19.15 19.53
CA SER A 227 6.42 19.26 18.69
C SER A 227 6.22 20.63 18.06
N ALA A 228 6.64 21.74 18.67
CA ALA A 228 6.54 23.05 17.99
C ALA A 228 7.42 23.09 16.75
N TRP A 229 8.62 22.53 16.81
CA TRP A 229 9.52 22.43 15.65
C TRP A 229 9.01 21.41 14.61
N LEU A 230 8.37 20.33 15.04
CA LEU A 230 7.78 19.34 14.13
C LEU A 230 6.50 19.90 13.48
N VAL A 231 5.64 20.57 14.23
CA VAL A 231 4.48 21.28 13.69
C VAL A 231 4.94 22.43 12.80
N LEU A 232 5.92 23.22 13.25
CA LEU A 232 6.52 24.27 12.44
C LEU A 232 7.17 23.70 11.18
N GLY A 233 7.88 22.57 11.29
CA GLY A 233 8.48 21.86 10.16
C GLY A 233 7.42 21.35 9.16
N ALA A 234 6.33 20.78 9.63
CA ALA A 234 5.20 20.37 8.78
C ALA A 234 4.49 21.56 8.14
N VAL A 235 4.26 22.63 8.90
CA VAL A 235 3.69 23.89 8.39
C VAL A 235 4.64 24.54 7.40
N MET A 236 5.94 24.58 7.68
CA MET A 236 6.96 25.10 6.75
C MET A 236 7.04 24.25 5.49
N LEU A 237 6.99 22.92 5.60
CA LEU A 237 6.96 22.03 4.43
C LEU A 237 5.70 22.26 3.59
N MET A 238 4.54 22.40 4.22
CA MET A 238 3.31 22.77 3.51
C MET A 238 3.38 24.17 2.91
N ALA A 239 3.99 25.12 3.60
CA ALA A 239 4.22 26.46 3.07
C ALA A 239 5.19 26.47 1.89
N VAL A 240 6.26 25.65 1.93
CA VAL A 240 7.19 25.47 0.81
C VAL A 240 6.50 24.81 -0.38
N ILE A 241 5.72 23.74 -0.15
CA ILE A 241 4.92 23.10 -1.22
C ILE A 241 3.87 24.08 -1.76
N GLY A 242 3.20 24.83 -0.88
CA GLY A 242 2.26 25.86 -1.25
C GLY A 242 2.92 27.01 -2.01
N SER A 243 4.09 27.46 -1.59
CA SER A 243 4.83 28.53 -2.28
C SER A 243 5.34 28.11 -3.67
N ALA A 244 5.67 26.81 -3.85
CA ALA A 244 6.01 26.28 -5.17
C ALA A 244 4.84 26.42 -6.18
N LEU A 245 3.60 26.44 -5.72
CA LEU A 245 2.41 26.65 -6.56
C LEU A 245 2.25 28.13 -7.02
N PHE A 246 2.96 29.08 -6.39
CA PHE A 246 3.01 30.47 -6.88
C PHE A 246 3.94 30.65 -8.09
N VAL A 247 4.82 29.69 -8.37
CA VAL A 247 5.64 29.68 -9.58
C VAL A 247 4.75 29.31 -10.78
N PRO A 248 4.55 30.18 -11.79
CA PRO A 248 3.59 29.93 -12.89
C PRO A 248 3.87 28.63 -13.64
N ARG A 249 5.14 28.27 -13.87
CA ARG A 249 5.53 27.03 -14.54
C ARG A 249 5.18 25.76 -13.74
N VAL A 250 5.36 25.81 -12.41
CA VAL A 250 4.98 24.70 -11.52
C VAL A 250 3.48 24.57 -11.45
N ARG A 251 2.78 25.71 -11.31
CA ARG A 251 1.31 25.75 -11.27
C ARG A 251 0.69 25.20 -12.54
N THR A 252 1.15 25.63 -13.73
CA THR A 252 0.61 25.11 -15.01
C THR A 252 0.91 23.63 -15.20
N TRP A 253 2.10 23.17 -14.83
CA TRP A 253 2.47 21.75 -14.92
C TRP A 253 1.66 20.89 -13.94
N VAL A 254 1.51 21.34 -12.70
CA VAL A 254 0.70 20.68 -11.67
C VAL A 254 -0.78 20.68 -12.09
N TRP A 255 -1.27 21.84 -12.58
CA TRP A 255 -2.66 21.97 -12.99
C TRP A 255 -2.98 21.08 -14.21
N ALA A 256 -2.12 21.04 -15.21
CA ALA A 256 -2.28 20.15 -16.36
C ALA A 256 -2.34 18.65 -15.98
N LYS A 257 -1.66 18.24 -14.90
CA LYS A 257 -1.75 16.87 -14.38
C LYS A 257 -2.94 16.64 -13.45
N ILE A 258 -3.36 17.65 -12.70
CA ILE A 258 -4.44 17.56 -11.73
C ILE A 258 -5.81 17.80 -12.38
N GLU A 259 -5.90 18.67 -13.38
CA GLU A 259 -7.16 19.06 -14.03
C GLU A 259 -8.01 17.87 -14.51
N PRO A 260 -7.46 16.88 -15.25
CA PRO A 260 -8.28 15.75 -15.69
C PRO A 260 -8.78 14.91 -14.52
N THR A 261 -7.99 14.79 -13.45
CA THR A 261 -8.38 14.11 -12.21
C THR A 261 -9.38 14.95 -11.42
N TYR A 262 -9.14 16.25 -11.29
CA TYR A 262 -10.02 17.19 -10.60
C TYR A 262 -11.43 17.21 -11.21
N ARG A 263 -11.54 17.32 -12.53
CA ARG A 263 -12.83 17.31 -13.25
C ARG A 263 -13.64 16.03 -13.01
N GLN A 264 -12.96 14.90 -12.78
CA GLN A 264 -13.62 13.62 -12.49
C GLN A 264 -13.93 13.43 -10.99
N VAL A 265 -13.10 14.00 -10.12
CA VAL A 265 -13.20 13.86 -8.66
C VAL A 265 -14.17 14.85 -8.06
N TRP A 266 -14.16 16.11 -8.53
CA TRP A 266 -14.97 17.20 -7.98
C TRP A 266 -16.47 16.90 -7.89
N PRO A 267 -17.14 16.42 -8.94
CA PRO A 267 -18.56 16.07 -8.86
C PRO A 267 -18.85 15.00 -7.80
N ARG A 268 -17.88 14.12 -7.54
CA ARG A 268 -18.01 13.07 -6.53
C ARG A 268 -17.74 13.54 -5.11
N LEU A 269 -16.80 14.45 -4.93
CA LEU A 269 -16.62 15.15 -3.66
C LEU A 269 -17.91 15.84 -3.27
N VAL A 270 -18.49 16.60 -4.19
CA VAL A 270 -19.78 17.29 -3.96
C VAL A 270 -20.88 16.26 -3.65
N TRP A 271 -20.93 15.16 -4.39
CA TRP A 271 -21.93 14.10 -4.12
C TRP A 271 -21.73 13.42 -2.75
N ILE A 272 -20.51 13.18 -2.31
CA ILE A 272 -20.21 12.63 -0.99
C ILE A 272 -20.56 13.64 0.10
N MET A 273 -20.20 14.92 -0.10
CA MET A 273 -20.52 15.99 0.84
C MET A 273 -22.03 16.25 0.94
N SER A 274 -22.77 16.02 -0.13
CA SER A 274 -24.24 16.11 -0.12
C SER A 274 -24.93 14.94 0.57
N ASN A 275 -24.19 13.86 0.89
CA ASN A 275 -24.74 12.71 1.61
C ASN A 275 -24.15 12.62 3.03
N PRO A 276 -24.82 13.20 4.05
CA PRO A 276 -24.27 13.33 5.39
C PRO A 276 -23.97 11.97 6.05
N LEU A 277 -24.74 10.92 5.72
CA LEU A 277 -24.51 9.59 6.27
C LEU A 277 -23.17 8.98 5.76
N ARG A 278 -22.87 9.14 4.47
CA ARG A 278 -21.60 8.67 3.91
C ARG A 278 -20.41 9.46 4.44
N LEU A 279 -20.58 10.77 4.56
CA LEU A 279 -19.54 11.61 5.17
C LEU A 279 -19.30 11.20 6.63
N ALA A 280 -20.34 11.01 7.42
CA ALA A 280 -20.24 10.57 8.80
C ALA A 280 -19.60 9.19 8.92
N LEU A 281 -19.95 8.23 8.05
CA LEU A 281 -19.32 6.91 8.01
C LEU A 281 -17.85 6.98 7.60
N GLY A 282 -17.49 7.82 6.64
CA GLY A 282 -16.11 7.97 6.18
C GLY A 282 -15.21 8.64 7.20
N VAL A 283 -15.66 9.75 7.77
CA VAL A 283 -14.97 10.45 8.85
C VAL A 283 -14.95 9.58 10.12
N GLY A 284 -16.07 8.96 10.48
CA GLY A 284 -16.16 8.04 11.62
C GLY A 284 -15.25 6.83 11.47
N GLY A 285 -15.18 6.22 10.28
CA GLY A 285 -14.23 5.14 9.98
C GLY A 285 -12.77 5.59 10.12
N THR A 286 -12.46 6.80 9.66
CA THR A 286 -11.11 7.37 9.78
C THR A 286 -10.77 7.74 11.23
N LEU A 287 -11.74 8.26 12.00
CA LEU A 287 -11.58 8.50 13.43
C LEU A 287 -11.37 7.18 14.18
N LEU A 288 -12.18 6.15 13.90
CA LEU A 288 -12.00 4.82 14.46
C LEU A 288 -10.59 4.28 14.18
N LEU A 289 -10.11 4.41 12.94
CA LEU A 289 -8.75 4.03 12.55
C LEU A 289 -7.71 4.75 13.42
N SER A 290 -7.77 6.09 13.48
CA SER A 290 -6.77 6.91 14.18
C SER A 290 -6.80 6.69 15.68
N LEU A 291 -8.00 6.66 16.29
CA LEU A 291 -8.15 6.39 17.72
C LEU A 291 -7.71 4.97 18.07
N SER A 292 -8.01 3.99 17.25
CA SER A 292 -7.57 2.60 17.47
C SER A 292 -6.05 2.46 17.44
N TYR A 293 -5.36 3.17 16.57
CA TYR A 293 -3.89 3.20 16.60
C TYR A 293 -3.36 3.85 17.87
N ILE A 294 -3.93 4.98 18.29
CA ILE A 294 -3.54 5.67 19.53
C ILE A 294 -3.79 4.76 20.75
N LEU A 295 -4.95 4.12 20.81
CA LEU A 295 -5.30 3.21 21.92
C LEU A 295 -4.45 1.93 21.91
N SER A 296 -4.10 1.40 20.73
CA SER A 296 -3.17 0.27 20.61
C SER A 296 -1.78 0.65 21.14
N PHE A 297 -1.30 1.87 20.83
CA PHE A 297 -0.05 2.39 21.36
C PHE A 297 -0.12 2.60 22.87
N GLY A 298 -1.23 3.18 23.37
CA GLY A 298 -1.47 3.33 24.81
C GLY A 298 -1.54 1.99 25.55
N ALA A 299 -2.26 1.01 24.99
CA ALA A 299 -2.33 -0.32 25.58
C ALA A 299 -0.95 -1.01 25.61
N SER A 300 -0.12 -0.78 24.57
CA SER A 300 1.27 -1.24 24.60
C SER A 300 2.09 -0.58 25.72
N LEU A 301 1.86 0.69 26.03
CA LEU A 301 2.48 1.39 27.13
C LEU A 301 1.97 0.87 28.50
N TRP A 302 0.66 0.68 28.63
CA TRP A 302 0.04 0.15 29.84
C TRP A 302 0.48 -1.28 30.15
N ALA A 303 0.90 -2.05 29.15
CA ALA A 303 1.45 -3.38 29.35
C ALA A 303 2.74 -3.38 30.19
N PHE A 304 3.45 -2.25 30.23
CA PHE A 304 4.65 -2.06 31.07
C PHE A 304 4.39 -1.24 32.31
N GLY A 305 3.11 -0.99 32.67
CA GLY A 305 2.73 -0.28 33.91
C GLY A 305 2.87 1.24 33.84
N TYR A 306 3.15 1.81 32.64
CA TYR A 306 3.26 3.25 32.47
C TYR A 306 1.97 3.82 31.84
N THR A 307 1.64 5.06 32.23
CA THR A 307 0.49 5.79 31.71
C THR A 307 0.90 7.19 31.29
N LEU A 308 0.24 7.70 30.25
CA LEU A 308 0.33 9.10 29.83
C LEU A 308 -1.09 9.67 29.73
N PRO A 309 -1.29 10.96 29.97
CA PRO A 309 -2.55 11.63 29.64
C PRO A 309 -2.88 11.37 28.16
N PHE A 310 -4.16 11.16 27.86
CA PHE A 310 -4.57 10.75 26.49
C PHE A 310 -4.10 11.74 25.41
N SER A 311 -4.11 13.05 25.69
CA SER A 311 -3.63 14.07 24.76
C SER A 311 -2.13 13.93 24.48
N VAL A 312 -1.31 13.70 25.53
CA VAL A 312 0.14 13.51 25.39
C VAL A 312 0.44 12.23 24.62
N LEU A 313 -0.25 11.12 24.96
CA LEU A 313 -0.13 9.84 24.26
C LEU A 313 -0.45 10.00 22.75
N ALA A 314 -1.57 10.65 22.43
CA ALA A 314 -2.01 10.82 21.08
C ALA A 314 -1.08 11.74 20.25
N ILE A 315 -0.62 12.85 20.84
CA ILE A 315 0.36 13.74 20.20
C ILE A 315 1.67 13.00 19.96
N THR A 316 2.16 12.26 20.96
CA THR A 316 3.38 11.46 20.86
C THR A 316 3.27 10.44 19.74
N TYR A 317 2.14 9.71 19.68
CA TYR A 317 1.90 8.75 18.61
C TYR A 317 1.85 9.40 17.23
N LEU A 318 0.98 10.40 17.06
CA LEU A 318 0.77 11.04 15.75
C LEU A 318 2.04 11.70 15.22
N ALA A 319 2.78 12.42 16.06
CA ALA A 319 4.03 13.04 15.71
C ALA A 319 5.11 12.01 15.33
N SER A 320 5.32 11.02 16.19
CA SER A 320 6.34 9.99 15.98
C SER A 320 6.06 9.15 14.74
N ASN A 321 4.80 8.73 14.54
CA ASN A 321 4.41 7.94 13.38
C ASN A 321 4.56 8.75 12.09
N THR A 322 4.23 10.05 12.10
CA THR A 322 4.42 10.94 10.95
C THR A 322 5.91 11.06 10.60
N VAL A 323 6.76 11.36 11.59
CA VAL A 323 8.22 11.46 11.39
C VAL A 323 8.81 10.15 10.88
N GLY A 324 8.44 9.02 11.51
CA GLY A 324 8.92 7.71 11.10
C GLY A 324 8.50 7.30 9.68
N SER A 325 7.31 7.74 9.24
CA SER A 325 6.79 7.43 7.90
C SER A 325 7.38 8.27 6.77
N VAL A 326 8.00 9.41 7.07
CA VAL A 326 8.69 10.25 6.06
C VAL A 326 9.91 9.55 5.48
N VAL A 327 10.58 8.72 6.27
CA VAL A 327 11.74 7.95 5.79
C VAL A 327 11.24 6.77 4.96
N PRO A 328 11.55 6.70 3.65
CA PRO A 328 11.09 5.62 2.80
C PRO A 328 11.79 4.31 3.16
N SER A 329 11.13 3.51 3.97
CA SER A 329 11.58 2.16 4.31
C SER A 329 10.43 1.17 4.11
N PRO A 330 10.72 -0.09 3.73
CA PRO A 330 9.70 -1.12 3.60
C PRO A 330 8.96 -1.30 4.92
N GLY A 331 7.63 -1.15 4.90
CA GLY A 331 6.80 -1.24 6.11
C GLY A 331 7.08 -0.21 7.20
N GLY A 332 7.90 0.82 6.96
CA GLY A 332 8.34 1.77 7.98
C GLY A 332 9.30 1.16 9.02
N ILE A 333 9.86 -0.04 8.73
CA ILE A 333 10.72 -0.78 9.66
C ILE A 333 12.01 -0.01 9.94
N GLY A 334 12.33 0.17 11.21
CA GLY A 334 13.46 0.96 11.72
C GLY A 334 13.05 2.39 12.06
N PRO A 335 12.78 3.25 11.09
CA PRO A 335 12.46 4.66 11.34
C PRO A 335 11.24 4.89 12.25
N VAL A 336 10.18 4.08 12.11
CA VAL A 336 8.98 4.22 12.94
C VAL A 336 9.27 3.81 14.38
N GLU A 337 9.97 2.71 14.60
CA GLU A 337 10.36 2.24 15.94
C GLU A 337 11.26 3.27 16.65
N ILE A 338 12.23 3.83 15.93
CA ILE A 338 13.12 4.88 16.47
C ILE A 338 12.32 6.12 16.83
N ALA A 339 11.42 6.56 15.95
CA ALA A 339 10.61 7.76 16.18
C ALA A 339 9.63 7.56 17.36
N LEU A 340 8.98 6.40 17.47
CA LEU A 340 8.09 6.07 18.60
C LEU A 340 8.87 6.00 19.93
N THR A 341 10.04 5.38 19.93
CA THR A 341 10.92 5.33 21.10
C THR A 341 11.35 6.73 21.53
N ALA A 342 11.84 7.55 20.59
CA ALA A 342 12.24 8.91 20.87
C ALA A 342 11.08 9.77 21.37
N GLY A 343 9.87 9.61 20.79
CA GLY A 343 8.67 10.29 21.23
C GLY A 343 8.26 9.93 22.66
N LEU A 344 8.32 8.64 23.02
CA LEU A 344 8.04 8.20 24.40
C LEU A 344 9.07 8.76 25.39
N VAL A 345 10.34 8.76 25.04
CA VAL A 345 11.39 9.34 25.89
C VAL A 345 11.16 10.84 26.07
N ALA A 346 10.82 11.55 25.00
CA ALA A 346 10.47 12.98 25.06
C ALA A 346 9.20 13.24 25.89
N ALA A 347 8.28 12.29 25.97
CA ALA A 347 7.10 12.32 26.83
C ALA A 347 7.38 11.93 28.29
N GLY A 348 8.66 11.68 28.68
CA GLY A 348 9.07 11.36 30.04
C GLY A 348 9.09 9.86 30.38
N ILE A 349 8.91 8.97 29.41
CA ILE A 349 9.04 7.53 29.64
C ILE A 349 10.53 7.13 29.65
N PRO A 350 10.99 6.34 30.65
CA PRO A 350 12.37 5.89 30.69
C PRO A 350 12.81 5.17 29.41
N SER A 351 14.04 5.44 28.96
CA SER A 351 14.58 4.87 27.70
C SER A 351 14.58 3.35 27.68
N GLY A 352 14.81 2.71 28.84
CA GLY A 352 14.75 1.24 28.99
C GLY A 352 13.35 0.64 28.77
N VAL A 353 12.28 1.44 28.86
CA VAL A 353 10.89 1.01 28.64
C VAL A 353 10.38 1.45 27.27
N ALA A 354 10.82 2.59 26.79
CA ALA A 354 10.32 3.19 25.54
C ALA A 354 10.50 2.27 24.32
N LEU A 355 11.67 1.63 24.18
CA LEU A 355 11.93 0.70 23.08
C LEU A 355 11.09 -0.59 23.18
N PRO A 356 11.02 -1.31 24.32
CA PRO A 356 10.06 -2.41 24.50
C PRO A 356 8.62 -2.08 24.15
N VAL A 357 8.11 -0.91 24.56
CA VAL A 357 6.76 -0.45 24.19
C VAL A 357 6.60 -0.31 22.68
N ALA A 358 7.56 0.34 22.01
CA ALA A 358 7.54 0.50 20.56
C ALA A 358 7.59 -0.87 19.85
N ILE A 359 8.36 -1.82 20.36
CA ILE A 359 8.45 -3.20 19.82
C ILE A 359 7.10 -3.93 19.99
N VAL A 360 6.50 -3.92 21.18
CA VAL A 360 5.19 -4.57 21.43
C VAL A 360 4.12 -3.94 20.53
N TYR A 361 4.08 -2.62 20.43
CA TYR A 361 3.17 -1.92 19.55
C TYR A 361 3.34 -2.39 18.09
N ARG A 362 4.57 -2.45 17.57
CA ARG A 362 4.85 -2.92 16.21
C ARG A 362 4.55 -4.41 16.03
N LEU A 363 4.77 -5.21 17.07
CA LEU A 363 4.40 -6.62 17.04
C LEU A 363 2.90 -6.80 16.77
N VAL A 364 2.05 -6.08 17.52
CA VAL A 364 0.59 -6.22 17.40
C VAL A 364 0.00 -5.48 16.19
N THR A 365 0.60 -4.37 15.74
CA THR A 365 0.04 -3.57 14.63
C THR A 365 0.62 -3.88 13.27
N PHE A 366 1.79 -4.49 13.20
CA PHE A 366 2.48 -4.77 11.96
C PHE A 366 2.75 -6.26 11.76
N TRP A 367 3.42 -6.94 12.71
CA TRP A 367 3.88 -8.31 12.52
C TRP A 367 2.77 -9.36 12.64
N ILE A 368 1.94 -9.29 13.70
CA ILE A 368 0.83 -10.25 13.93
C ILE A 368 -0.22 -10.20 12.79
N PRO A 369 -0.58 -9.04 12.21
CA PRO A 369 -1.51 -8.99 11.09
C PRO A 369 -1.00 -9.62 9.78
N ILE A 370 0.31 -9.82 9.60
CA ILE A 370 0.87 -10.36 8.33
C ILE A 370 0.35 -11.76 8.00
N PRO A 371 0.40 -12.77 8.89
CA PRO A 371 -0.14 -14.08 8.60
C PRO A 371 -1.63 -14.06 8.24
N THR A 372 -2.42 -13.30 8.99
CA THR A 372 -3.85 -13.16 8.71
C THR A 372 -4.12 -12.38 7.43
N GLY A 373 -3.29 -11.38 7.13
CA GLY A 373 -3.30 -10.64 5.86
C GLY A 373 -2.95 -11.52 4.67
N TRP A 374 -2.01 -12.46 4.84
CA TRP A 374 -1.67 -13.43 3.80
C TRP A 374 -2.86 -14.35 3.46
N LEU A 375 -3.55 -14.87 4.48
CA LEU A 375 -4.77 -15.66 4.29
C LEU A 375 -5.87 -14.85 3.60
N SER A 376 -6.07 -13.60 4.01
CA SER A 376 -7.01 -12.67 3.38
C SER A 376 -6.65 -12.41 1.91
N LEU A 377 -5.36 -12.21 1.60
CA LEU A 377 -4.87 -12.00 0.25
C LEU A 377 -5.16 -13.21 -0.65
N GLN A 378 -4.84 -14.43 -0.18
CA GLN A 378 -5.12 -15.65 -0.91
C GLN A 378 -6.62 -15.84 -1.16
N ARG A 379 -7.45 -15.56 -0.14
CA ARG A 379 -8.91 -15.65 -0.26
C ARG A 379 -9.45 -14.67 -1.29
N LEU A 380 -9.03 -13.42 -1.25
CA LEU A 380 -9.46 -12.39 -2.20
C LEU A 380 -9.01 -12.69 -3.63
N GLN A 381 -7.83 -13.30 -3.82
CA GLN A 381 -7.37 -13.77 -5.13
C GLN A 381 -8.23 -14.95 -5.65
N ARG A 382 -8.58 -15.90 -4.78
CA ARG A 382 -9.44 -17.03 -5.14
C ARG A 382 -10.88 -16.61 -5.48
N THR A 383 -11.39 -15.58 -4.82
CA THR A 383 -12.74 -15.04 -5.09
C THR A 383 -12.78 -14.05 -6.25
N GLY A 384 -11.62 -13.71 -6.85
CA GLY A 384 -11.53 -12.76 -7.98
C GLY A 384 -11.70 -11.30 -7.57
N ASP A 385 -11.62 -10.98 -6.28
CA ASP A 385 -11.75 -9.63 -5.74
C ASP A 385 -10.43 -8.82 -5.88
N LEU A 386 -9.27 -9.54 -6.06
CA LEU A 386 -7.93 -8.96 -6.28
C LEU A 386 -7.20 -9.56 -7.49
#